data_b16905019b334c98f0c766f62e311bd2
#
_entry.id   b16905019b334c98f0c766f62e311bd2
#
_cell.length_a   1.000
_cell.length_b   1.000
_cell.length_c   1.000
_cell.angle_alpha   90.00
_cell.angle_beta   90.00
_cell.angle_gamma   90.00
#
_symmetry.space_group_name_H-M   'P 1'
#
loop_
_entity.id
_entity.type
_entity.pdbx_description
1 polymer ?
#
loop_
_entity_poly.entity_id
_entity_poly.type
_entity_poly.pdbx_seq_one_letter_code
_entity_poly.pdbx_strand_id
1 'polypeptide(L)'
;MSRLTGFRLFIYLFIGFEIVREANEEYRKYLHGVADKLLKCLSLGLGLEENDVKEALGGDNLIYLLKINYYPPCPQPELALGVVAHTDMSSITLLVPNDVQGLQASRDGHWYDVKYIPNALVIHIGDQMEVHFCFRTVF
;
A
#
# COMPACT_ATOMS: atom_id res chain seq x y z
N MET A 1 -21.18 -2.52 -8.59
CA MET A 1 -20.51 -1.63 -7.62
C MET A 1 -20.37 -2.41 -6.33
N SER A 2 -19.30 -3.20 -6.21
CA SER A 2 -19.01 -3.95 -4.99
C SER A 2 -18.49 -2.96 -3.96
N ARG A 3 -19.32 -2.59 -3.01
CA ARG A 3 -18.91 -1.74 -1.89
C ARG A 3 -18.19 -2.60 -0.87
N LEU A 4 -16.94 -2.33 -0.60
CA LEU A 4 -16.25 -2.88 0.56
C LEU A 4 -17.01 -2.45 1.81
N THR A 5 -17.68 -3.41 2.42
CA THR A 5 -18.52 -3.22 3.59
C THR A 5 -17.68 -3.45 4.82
N GLY A 6 -17.19 -2.38 5.45
CA GLY A 6 -16.41 -2.54 6.66
C GLY A 6 -16.23 -1.25 7.45
N PHE A 7 -16.39 -1.38 8.75
CA PHE A 7 -16.06 -0.35 9.72
C PHE A 7 -14.56 -0.33 9.97
N ARG A 8 -13.97 0.86 10.02
CA ARG A 8 -12.58 1.04 10.40
C ARG A 8 -12.48 0.92 11.92
N LEU A 9 -12.18 -0.27 12.42
CA LEU A 9 -11.95 -0.48 13.84
C LEU A 9 -10.44 -0.42 14.13
N PHE A 10 -10.00 0.62 14.78
CA PHE A 10 -8.68 0.64 15.40
C PHE A 10 -8.74 -0.23 16.67
N ILE A 11 -8.40 -1.50 16.55
CA ILE A 11 -8.26 -2.36 17.72
C ILE A 11 -6.83 -2.20 18.24
N TYR A 12 -6.68 -1.41 19.31
CA TYR A 12 -5.53 -1.56 20.20
C TYR A 12 -5.78 -2.79 21.08
N LEU A 13 -5.44 -3.97 20.57
CA LEU A 13 -5.50 -5.17 21.41
C LEU A 13 -4.19 -5.25 22.20
N PHE A 14 -4.27 -4.96 23.48
CA PHE A 14 -3.19 -5.07 24.47
C PHE A 14 -2.93 -6.53 24.93
N ILE A 15 -3.20 -7.53 24.10
CA ILE A 15 -3.02 -8.94 24.46
C ILE A 15 -1.98 -9.57 23.52
N GLY A 16 -0.83 -9.94 24.08
CA GLY A 16 0.24 -10.64 23.35
C GLY A 16 1.25 -9.72 22.67
N PHE A 17 1.64 -8.64 23.33
CA PHE A 17 2.53 -7.61 22.76
C PHE A 17 3.86 -8.17 22.21
N GLU A 18 4.40 -9.22 22.81
CA GLU A 18 5.68 -9.79 22.38
C GLU A 18 5.55 -10.62 21.11
N ILE A 19 4.56 -11.50 21.00
CA ILE A 19 4.35 -12.35 19.81
C ILE A 19 4.02 -11.48 18.59
N VAL A 20 3.18 -10.48 18.75
CA VAL A 20 2.83 -9.54 17.69
C VAL A 20 4.04 -8.71 17.29
N ARG A 21 4.88 -8.33 18.24
CA ARG A 21 6.11 -7.59 17.96
C ARG A 21 7.11 -8.40 17.15
N GLU A 22 7.37 -9.65 17.54
CA GLU A 22 8.29 -10.53 16.83
C GLU A 22 7.81 -10.81 15.40
N ALA A 23 6.53 -11.14 15.22
CA ALA A 23 5.95 -11.36 13.91
C ALA A 23 6.02 -10.10 13.03
N ASN A 24 5.75 -8.92 13.60
CA ASN A 24 5.87 -7.65 12.87
C ASN A 24 7.33 -7.33 12.51
N GLU A 25 8.29 -7.63 13.37
CA GLU A 25 9.71 -7.42 13.08
C GLU A 25 10.21 -8.35 11.98
N GLU A 26 9.80 -9.61 11.97
CA GLU A 26 10.10 -10.54 10.89
C GLU A 26 9.46 -10.08 9.57
N TYR A 27 8.18 -9.77 9.60
CA TYR A 27 7.43 -9.26 8.45
C TYR A 27 8.07 -7.99 7.87
N ARG A 28 8.47 -7.06 8.74
CA ARG A 28 9.18 -5.84 8.36
C ARG A 28 10.44 -6.13 7.56
N LYS A 29 11.27 -7.09 8.00
CA LYS A 29 12.52 -7.44 7.31
C LYS A 29 12.26 -7.90 5.87
N TYR A 30 11.25 -8.75 5.67
CA TYR A 30 10.89 -9.21 4.33
C TYR A 30 10.36 -8.06 3.45
N LEU A 31 9.49 -7.23 4.00
CA LEU A 31 8.91 -6.12 3.24
C LEU A 31 9.95 -5.05 2.89
N HIS A 32 10.92 -4.78 3.75
CA HIS A 32 12.03 -3.88 3.41
C HIS A 32 12.79 -4.39 2.18
N GLY A 33 13.11 -5.68 2.14
CA GLY A 33 13.78 -6.28 0.98
C GLY A 33 12.97 -6.19 -0.31
N VAL A 34 11.63 -6.29 -0.22
CA VAL A 34 10.74 -6.11 -1.36
C VAL A 34 10.71 -4.65 -1.79
N ALA A 35 10.54 -3.72 -0.84
CA ALA A 35 10.53 -2.29 -1.11
C ALA A 35 11.83 -1.81 -1.77
N ASP A 36 12.98 -2.23 -1.25
CA ASP A 36 14.27 -1.90 -1.84
C ASP A 36 14.39 -2.36 -3.30
N LYS A 37 13.96 -3.59 -3.60
CA LYS A 37 13.94 -4.10 -4.98
C LYS A 37 13.03 -3.28 -5.89
N LEU A 38 11.86 -2.90 -5.40
CA LEU A 38 10.90 -2.09 -6.16
C LEU A 38 11.46 -0.69 -6.45
N LEU A 39 12.07 -0.04 -5.44
CA LEU A 39 12.68 1.27 -5.61
C LEU A 39 13.82 1.23 -6.63
N LYS A 40 14.64 0.17 -6.62
CA LYS A 40 15.67 -0.05 -7.64
C LYS A 40 15.06 -0.23 -9.04
N CYS A 41 14.05 -1.07 -9.18
CA CYS A 41 13.36 -1.25 -10.46
C CYS A 41 12.76 0.06 -10.98
N LEU A 42 12.19 0.88 -10.09
CA LEU A 42 11.66 2.19 -10.45
C LEU A 42 12.77 3.15 -10.89
N SER A 43 13.92 3.19 -10.18
CA SER A 43 15.09 3.97 -10.59
C SER A 43 15.51 3.64 -12.02
N LEU A 44 15.74 2.36 -12.28
CA LEU A 44 16.17 1.88 -13.61
C LEU A 44 15.11 2.13 -14.69
N GLY A 45 13.83 1.93 -14.36
CA GLY A 45 12.71 2.22 -15.27
C GLY A 45 12.59 3.71 -15.65
N LEU A 46 13.07 4.60 -14.80
CA LEU A 46 13.14 6.05 -15.03
C LEU A 46 14.47 6.48 -15.71
N GLY A 47 15.35 5.54 -16.04
CA GLY A 47 16.66 5.83 -16.61
C GLY A 47 17.65 6.46 -15.63
N LEU A 48 17.45 6.23 -14.33
CA LEU A 48 18.28 6.72 -13.24
C LEU A 48 19.25 5.62 -12.76
N GLU A 49 20.19 5.99 -11.89
CA GLU A 49 21.04 5.03 -11.21
C GLU A 49 20.24 4.19 -10.19
N GLU A 50 20.71 3.00 -9.87
CA GLU A 50 19.99 1.97 -9.11
C GLU A 50 19.35 2.46 -7.79
N ASN A 51 19.97 3.39 -7.10
CA ASN A 51 19.53 3.87 -5.79
C ASN A 51 18.94 5.29 -5.79
N ASP A 52 18.90 5.97 -6.93
CA ASP A 52 18.51 7.38 -7.02
C ASP A 52 17.13 7.66 -6.45
N VAL A 53 16.16 6.80 -6.73
CA VAL A 53 14.81 6.94 -6.18
C VAL A 53 14.80 6.76 -4.67
N LYS A 54 15.52 5.77 -4.15
CA LYS A 54 15.64 5.54 -2.71
C LYS A 54 16.28 6.74 -2.00
N GLU A 55 17.39 7.25 -2.55
CA GLU A 55 18.08 8.42 -1.99
C GLU A 55 17.20 9.67 -2.02
N ALA A 56 16.48 9.91 -3.10
CA ALA A 56 15.56 11.05 -3.21
C ALA A 56 14.41 10.98 -2.18
N LEU A 57 14.02 9.80 -1.74
CA LEU A 57 12.98 9.57 -0.75
C LEU A 57 13.49 9.59 0.70
N GLY A 58 14.80 9.75 0.92
CA GLY A 58 15.42 9.82 2.25
C GLY A 58 16.45 8.75 2.57
N GLY A 59 16.77 7.89 1.62
CA GLY A 59 17.83 6.88 1.76
C GLY A 59 17.59 5.94 2.94
N ASP A 60 18.54 5.88 3.86
CA ASP A 60 18.46 5.05 5.06
C ASP A 60 17.48 5.61 6.12
N ASN A 61 17.00 6.84 5.95
CA ASN A 61 15.99 7.47 6.81
C ASN A 61 14.55 7.24 6.34
N LEU A 62 14.32 6.35 5.37
CA LEU A 62 12.99 5.99 4.91
C LEU A 62 12.09 5.53 6.07
N ILE A 63 10.89 6.09 6.14
CA ILE A 63 9.90 5.73 7.16
C ILE A 63 9.00 4.64 6.59
N TYR A 64 8.89 3.54 7.33
CA TYR A 64 8.00 2.44 7.02
C TYR A 64 6.84 2.42 8.00
N LEU A 65 5.62 2.45 7.48
CA LEU A 65 4.39 2.39 8.27
C LEU A 65 3.71 1.05 8.04
N LEU A 66 3.39 0.34 9.11
CA LEU A 66 2.53 -0.83 9.07
C LEU A 66 1.11 -0.41 9.46
N LYS A 67 0.15 -0.71 8.58
CA LYS A 67 -1.26 -0.45 8.81
C LYS A 67 -2.06 -1.73 8.58
N ILE A 68 -2.84 -2.13 9.58
CA ILE A 68 -3.73 -3.27 9.48
C ILE A 68 -5.17 -2.75 9.41
N ASN A 69 -5.86 -3.10 8.33
CA ASN A 69 -7.27 -2.76 8.15
C ASN A 69 -8.11 -4.02 8.42
N TYR A 70 -9.06 -3.90 9.31
CA TYR A 70 -10.06 -4.94 9.57
C TYR A 70 -11.45 -4.44 9.15
N TYR A 71 -12.12 -5.23 8.32
CA TYR A 71 -13.45 -4.95 7.82
C TYR A 71 -14.42 -6.04 8.31
N PRO A 72 -15.15 -5.81 9.41
CA PRO A 72 -16.13 -6.78 9.89
C PRO A 72 -17.31 -6.90 8.94
N PRO A 73 -18.07 -8.01 9.01
CA PRO A 73 -19.34 -8.12 8.27
C PRO A 73 -20.26 -6.93 8.57
N CYS A 74 -20.81 -6.33 7.52
CA CYS A 74 -21.70 -5.18 7.64
C CYS A 74 -23.15 -5.61 7.40
N PRO A 75 -24.07 -5.37 8.35
CA PRO A 75 -25.49 -5.75 8.19
C PRO A 75 -26.21 -5.00 7.07
N GLN A 76 -25.74 -3.78 6.74
CA GLN A 76 -26.35 -2.90 5.72
C GLN A 76 -25.28 -2.38 4.78
N PRO A 77 -24.71 -3.25 3.91
CA PRO A 77 -23.57 -2.91 3.07
C PRO A 77 -23.86 -1.80 2.05
N GLU A 78 -25.11 -1.60 1.69
CA GLU A 78 -25.55 -0.56 0.78
C GLU A 78 -25.44 0.86 1.37
N LEU A 79 -25.33 0.97 2.70
CA LEU A 79 -25.23 2.24 3.43
C LEU A 79 -23.80 2.56 3.89
N ALA A 80 -22.84 1.66 3.66
CA ALA A 80 -21.49 1.80 4.17
C ALA A 80 -20.43 1.69 3.07
N LEU A 81 -19.39 2.53 3.16
CA LEU A 81 -18.16 2.39 2.39
C LEU A 81 -17.05 1.87 3.32
N GLY A 82 -16.29 0.89 2.86
CA GLY A 82 -15.14 0.41 3.59
C GLY A 82 -14.06 1.48 3.74
N VAL A 83 -13.73 2.12 2.62
CA VAL A 83 -12.82 3.27 2.54
C VAL A 83 -13.34 4.22 1.46
N VAL A 84 -13.29 5.52 1.71
CA VAL A 84 -13.58 6.51 0.68
C VAL A 84 -12.47 6.54 -0.37
N ALA A 85 -12.81 6.97 -1.58
CA ALA A 85 -11.83 7.18 -2.64
C ALA A 85 -10.72 8.12 -2.18
N HIS A 86 -9.47 7.71 -2.37
CA HIS A 86 -8.28 8.48 -2.01
C HIS A 86 -7.08 8.02 -2.84
N THR A 87 -6.04 8.82 -2.84
CA THR A 87 -4.68 8.45 -3.24
C THR A 87 -3.86 8.15 -2.00
N ASP A 88 -2.77 7.40 -2.14
CA ASP A 88 -1.85 7.13 -1.05
C ASP A 88 -0.78 8.23 -1.01
N MET A 89 -0.61 8.88 0.13
CA MET A 89 0.40 9.94 0.32
C MET A 89 1.84 9.42 0.33
N SER A 90 2.02 8.11 0.47
CA SER A 90 3.34 7.46 0.51
C SER A 90 4.01 7.46 -0.87
N SER A 91 5.27 7.01 -0.91
CA SER A 91 5.96 6.70 -2.17
C SER A 91 5.43 5.41 -2.79
N ILE A 92 5.36 4.36 -1.98
CA ILE A 92 4.86 3.03 -2.36
C ILE A 92 4.03 2.46 -1.23
N THR A 93 2.91 1.85 -1.56
CA THR A 93 2.12 1.03 -0.64
C THR A 93 2.18 -0.42 -1.08
N LEU A 94 2.59 -1.31 -0.17
CA LEU A 94 2.55 -2.75 -0.35
C LEU A 94 1.31 -3.29 0.35
N LEU A 95 0.30 -3.67 -0.40
CA LEU A 95 -0.92 -4.24 0.14
C LEU A 95 -0.86 -5.77 0.09
N VAL A 96 -1.01 -6.39 1.25
CA VAL A 96 -1.23 -7.83 1.39
C VAL A 96 -2.74 -8.06 1.46
N PRO A 97 -3.39 -8.50 0.38
CA PRO A 97 -4.82 -8.76 0.41
C PRO A 97 -5.12 -10.07 1.15
N ASN A 98 -6.34 -10.18 1.66
CA ASN A 98 -6.91 -11.47 2.01
C ASN A 98 -7.68 -12.04 0.81
N ASP A 99 -8.40 -13.16 1.01
CA ASP A 99 -9.16 -13.82 -0.06
C ASP A 99 -10.47 -13.09 -0.43
N VAL A 100 -10.76 -11.96 0.23
CA VAL A 100 -11.99 -11.19 -0.02
C VAL A 100 -11.69 -10.05 -0.99
N GLN A 101 -12.31 -10.09 -2.17
CA GLN A 101 -12.21 -9.05 -3.18
C GLN A 101 -12.93 -7.77 -2.71
N GLY A 102 -12.36 -6.61 -3.06
CA GLY A 102 -13.03 -5.36 -2.70
C GLY A 102 -12.24 -4.11 -3.03
N LEU A 103 -10.98 -4.23 -3.43
CA LEU A 103 -10.19 -3.10 -3.89
C LEU A 103 -10.67 -2.68 -5.29
N GLN A 104 -10.87 -1.38 -5.44
CA GLN A 104 -11.19 -0.77 -6.74
C GLN A 104 -10.18 0.33 -7.05
N ALA A 105 -9.80 0.45 -8.31
CA ALA A 105 -8.99 1.55 -8.83
C ALA A 105 -9.83 2.40 -9.79
N SER A 106 -9.66 3.72 -9.73
CA SER A 106 -10.33 4.66 -10.63
C SER A 106 -9.37 5.09 -11.74
N ARG A 107 -9.85 5.06 -12.98
CA ARG A 107 -9.16 5.60 -14.15
C ARG A 107 -10.18 6.21 -15.11
N ASP A 108 -9.91 7.40 -15.58
CA ASP A 108 -10.75 8.12 -16.57
C ASP A 108 -12.25 8.20 -16.15
N GLY A 109 -12.48 8.42 -14.84
CA GLY A 109 -13.83 8.51 -14.26
C GLY A 109 -14.55 7.17 -14.09
N HIS A 110 -13.90 6.05 -14.37
CA HIS A 110 -14.44 4.71 -14.20
C HIS A 110 -13.73 3.95 -13.07
N TRP A 111 -14.50 3.10 -12.36
CA TRP A 111 -13.99 2.22 -11.31
C TRP A 111 -13.82 0.81 -11.83
N TYR A 112 -12.63 0.24 -11.58
CA TYR A 112 -12.25 -1.11 -11.97
C TYR A 112 -11.95 -1.95 -10.75
N ASP A 113 -12.46 -3.17 -10.70
CA ASP A 113 -12.12 -4.13 -9.66
C ASP A 113 -10.68 -4.61 -9.85
N VAL A 114 -9.86 -4.49 -8.82
CA VAL A 114 -8.50 -5.04 -8.78
C VAL A 114 -8.59 -6.50 -8.36
N LYS A 115 -8.37 -7.40 -9.31
CA LYS A 115 -8.40 -8.85 -9.04
C LYS A 115 -7.14 -9.27 -8.28
N TYR A 116 -7.32 -9.92 -7.16
CA TYR A 116 -6.21 -10.47 -6.40
C TYR A 116 -5.70 -11.75 -7.04
N ILE A 117 -4.37 -11.85 -7.08
CA ILE A 117 -3.67 -13.06 -7.53
C ILE A 117 -3.22 -13.79 -6.25
N PRO A 118 -3.51 -15.08 -6.08
CA PRO A 118 -3.07 -15.84 -4.92
C PRO A 118 -1.56 -15.69 -4.68
N ASN A 119 -1.17 -15.46 -3.44
CA ASN A 119 0.21 -15.25 -3.00
C ASN A 119 0.95 -14.05 -3.64
N ALA A 120 0.21 -13.09 -4.18
CA ALA A 120 0.77 -11.85 -4.71
C ALA A 120 0.46 -10.66 -3.81
N LEU A 121 1.31 -9.65 -3.89
CA LEU A 121 1.07 -8.32 -3.32
C LEU A 121 0.43 -7.42 -4.38
N VAL A 122 -0.40 -6.49 -3.92
CA VAL A 122 -0.80 -5.34 -4.74
C VAL A 122 0.11 -4.17 -4.39
N ILE A 123 0.69 -3.56 -5.42
CA ILE A 123 1.61 -2.45 -5.23
C ILE A 123 0.95 -1.19 -5.77
N HIS A 124 0.86 -0.18 -4.91
CA HIS A 124 0.40 1.14 -5.31
C HIS A 124 1.59 2.11 -5.35
N ILE A 125 1.67 2.88 -6.42
CA ILE A 125 2.56 4.04 -6.50
C ILE A 125 1.78 5.21 -5.89
N GLY A 126 2.36 5.85 -4.90
CA GLY A 126 1.70 6.94 -4.18
C GLY A 126 2.11 8.32 -4.67
N ASP A 127 1.43 9.34 -4.15
CA ASP A 127 1.54 10.74 -4.56
C ASP A 127 2.97 11.30 -4.45
N GLN A 128 3.74 10.82 -3.45
CA GLN A 128 5.11 11.26 -3.26
C GLN A 128 6.01 10.90 -4.46
N MET A 129 5.75 9.76 -5.09
CA MET A 129 6.47 9.38 -6.33
C MET A 129 6.06 10.27 -7.49
N GLU A 130 4.78 10.56 -7.63
CA GLU A 130 4.27 11.44 -8.68
C GLU A 130 4.90 12.85 -8.56
N VAL A 131 4.88 13.44 -7.37
CA VAL A 131 5.48 14.77 -7.14
C VAL A 131 6.98 14.80 -7.42
N HIS A 132 7.73 13.76 -7.01
CA HIS A 132 9.19 13.77 -7.16
C HIS A 132 9.66 13.48 -8.59
N PHE A 133 8.91 12.71 -9.36
CA PHE A 133 9.39 12.20 -10.65
C PHE A 133 8.58 12.68 -11.87
N CYS A 134 7.34 13.17 -11.69
CA CYS A 134 6.58 13.77 -12.78
C CYS A 134 7.25 15.03 -13.36
N PHE A 135 7.94 15.80 -12.54
CA PHE A 135 8.67 16.99 -13.01
C PHE A 135 9.92 16.68 -13.84
N ARG A 136 10.42 15.44 -13.84
CA ARG A 136 11.59 15.05 -14.65
C ARG A 136 11.24 14.59 -16.07
N THR A 137 9.97 14.30 -16.33
CA THR A 137 9.51 13.84 -17.66
C THR A 137 8.96 14.95 -18.54
N VAL A 138 8.99 16.20 -18.09
CA VAL A 138 8.41 17.38 -18.81
C VAL A 138 9.49 18.33 -19.35
N PHE A 139 10.78 17.94 -19.33
CA PHE A 139 11.84 18.74 -19.96
C PHE A 139 12.69 17.90 -20.93
#